data_358d9bbc0dd3fecc75271b2028f7d2f2
#
_entry.id   358d9bbc0dd3fecc75271b2028f7d2f2
#
_cell.length_a   1.000
_cell.length_b   1.000
_cell.length_c   1.000
_cell.angle_alpha   90.00
_cell.angle_beta   90.00
_cell.angle_gamma   90.00
#
_symmetry.space_group_name_H-M   'P 1'
#
loop_
_entity.id
_entity.type
_entity.pdbx_description
1 polymer ?
#
loop_
_entity_poly.entity_id
_entity_poly.type
_entity_poly.pdbx_seq_one_letter_code
_entity_poly.pdbx_strand_id
1 'polypeptide(L)'
;MKKLLTLCSFVLLSLGASAQAFDPHFGIGVGVGTTGIDIDASVTINDYIGIRGGVDIMPKIKIDADVDLKTDGANKKVGELKQYVNQINAYLPAGKQISANDFNQLPEKMKLEGKLNNTTGHILIDIHPFKTSFRLTVGAYFGPDEIIGAYNKEDGFFKPVNQWNNAIIESQQPGANPAFTNLVKNNNLEMLGAKLGDYFITPDANDPKNNAEANIKVNGFRPYLGLGFGRAVPKKRIGCQFDLGVQFWGKPEVIAPTYDNGTFKVESLKAGNSGDGDDALKTISKISVYPVLNFRLVGRIF
;
A
#
# COMPACT_ATOMS: atom_id res chain seq x y z
N MET A 1 27.34 -6.58 4.10
CA MET A 1 27.38 -5.72 2.91
C MET A 1 28.71 -5.74 2.17
N LYS A 2 29.88 -5.46 2.78
CA LYS A 2 31.19 -5.45 2.09
C LYS A 2 31.54 -6.78 1.39
N LYS A 3 31.26 -7.94 2.02
CA LYS A 3 31.54 -9.27 1.42
C LYS A 3 30.67 -9.59 0.20
N LEU A 4 29.42 -9.07 0.15
CA LEU A 4 28.51 -9.26 -1.00
C LEU A 4 28.96 -8.40 -2.19
N LEU A 5 29.40 -7.16 -1.93
CA LEU A 5 29.95 -6.28 -2.97
C LEU A 5 31.22 -6.89 -3.59
N THR A 6 32.10 -7.48 -2.76
CA THR A 6 33.34 -8.13 -3.23
C THR A 6 33.03 -9.36 -4.07
N LEU A 7 32.02 -10.16 -3.71
CA LEU A 7 31.60 -11.32 -4.50
C LEU A 7 31.02 -10.91 -5.86
N CYS A 8 30.16 -9.86 -5.89
CA CYS A 8 29.64 -9.31 -7.14
C CYS A 8 30.75 -8.73 -8.04
N SER A 9 31.77 -8.09 -7.45
CA SER A 9 32.90 -7.55 -8.22
C SER A 9 33.76 -8.67 -8.81
N PHE A 10 33.98 -9.78 -8.11
CA PHE A 10 34.72 -10.94 -8.62
C PHE A 10 33.97 -11.65 -9.77
N VAL A 11 32.65 -11.79 -9.66
CA VAL A 11 31.81 -12.36 -10.73
C VAL A 11 31.84 -11.49 -11.98
N LEU A 12 31.79 -10.16 -11.84
CA LEU A 12 31.89 -9.23 -12.97
C LEU A 12 33.27 -9.22 -13.64
N LEU A 13 34.35 -9.38 -12.87
CA LEU A 13 35.73 -9.42 -13.39
C LEU A 13 36.05 -10.75 -14.10
N SER A 14 35.50 -11.87 -13.66
CA SER A 14 35.71 -13.18 -14.32
C SER A 14 34.96 -13.33 -15.65
N LEU A 15 33.96 -12.50 -15.91
CA LEU A 15 33.23 -12.47 -17.18
C LEU A 15 33.93 -11.68 -18.29
N GLY A 16 34.97 -10.89 -17.95
CA GLY A 16 35.75 -10.06 -18.90
C GLY A 16 36.85 -10.78 -19.69
N ALA A 17 37.10 -12.08 -19.42
CA ALA A 17 38.25 -12.80 -19.98
C ALA A 17 38.00 -13.52 -21.32
N SER A 18 36.80 -13.44 -21.89
CA SER A 18 36.51 -13.98 -23.23
C SER A 18 36.22 -12.83 -24.17
N ALA A 19 37.19 -12.40 -24.95
CA ALA A 19 37.01 -11.47 -26.09
C ALA A 19 36.22 -12.17 -27.21
N GLN A 20 34.95 -12.58 -26.93
CA GLN A 20 34.01 -12.88 -27.97
C GLN A 20 33.49 -11.56 -28.54
N ALA A 21 33.44 -11.45 -29.86
CA ALA A 21 32.97 -10.26 -30.56
C ALA A 21 31.66 -9.75 -29.92
N PHE A 22 31.68 -8.48 -29.52
CA PHE A 22 30.49 -7.78 -29.05
C PHE A 22 29.54 -7.66 -30.24
N ASP A 23 28.48 -8.45 -30.25
CA ASP A 23 27.44 -8.46 -31.29
C ASP A 23 26.09 -8.19 -30.60
N PRO A 24 25.79 -6.91 -30.32
CA PRO A 24 24.58 -6.55 -29.60
C PRO A 24 23.35 -6.72 -30.47
N HIS A 25 22.38 -7.46 -29.98
CA HIS A 25 21.07 -7.59 -30.57
C HIS A 25 20.05 -6.91 -29.68
N PHE A 26 19.09 -6.22 -30.30
CA PHE A 26 18.06 -5.48 -29.60
C PHE A 26 16.68 -6.14 -29.76
N GLY A 27 15.87 -6.05 -28.71
CA GLY A 27 14.50 -6.57 -28.69
C GLY A 27 13.56 -5.66 -27.90
N ILE A 28 12.29 -5.84 -28.18
CA ILE A 28 11.19 -5.24 -27.41
C ILE A 28 10.27 -6.37 -26.95
N GLY A 29 9.82 -6.28 -25.70
CA GLY A 29 8.90 -7.21 -25.06
C GLY A 29 7.60 -6.52 -24.62
N VAL A 30 6.51 -7.26 -24.72
CA VAL A 30 5.22 -6.90 -24.10
C VAL A 30 4.71 -8.14 -23.38
N GLY A 31 4.31 -7.95 -22.13
CA GLY A 31 3.91 -9.05 -21.28
C GLY A 31 2.75 -8.73 -20.35
N VAL A 32 2.29 -9.77 -19.66
CA VAL A 32 1.30 -9.69 -18.60
C VAL A 32 1.71 -10.61 -17.46
N GLY A 33 1.45 -10.17 -16.24
CA GLY A 33 1.80 -10.95 -15.07
C GLY A 33 1.26 -10.38 -13.77
N THR A 34 1.82 -10.83 -12.67
CA THR A 34 1.44 -10.34 -11.34
C THR A 34 1.83 -8.88 -11.13
N THR A 35 2.80 -8.35 -11.86
CA THR A 35 3.19 -6.93 -11.85
C THR A 35 2.33 -6.04 -12.76
N GLY A 36 1.40 -6.64 -13.51
CA GLY A 36 0.52 -5.95 -14.46
C GLY A 36 0.92 -6.17 -15.91
N ILE A 37 0.76 -5.12 -16.73
CA ILE A 37 1.18 -5.09 -18.12
C ILE A 37 2.62 -4.58 -18.17
N ASP A 38 3.49 -5.36 -18.76
CA ASP A 38 4.92 -5.13 -18.87
C ASP A 38 5.28 -4.71 -20.29
N ILE A 39 6.11 -3.69 -20.42
CA ILE A 39 6.70 -3.25 -21.69
C ILE A 39 8.18 -3.01 -21.44
N ASP A 40 9.03 -3.74 -22.12
CA ASP A 40 10.48 -3.61 -21.96
C ASP A 40 11.25 -3.52 -23.29
N ALA A 41 12.44 -2.93 -23.20
CA ALA A 41 13.47 -2.99 -24.20
C ALA A 41 14.63 -3.84 -23.65
N SER A 42 15.27 -4.59 -24.53
CA SER A 42 16.33 -5.52 -24.16
C SER A 42 17.51 -5.47 -25.12
N VAL A 43 18.69 -5.71 -24.60
CA VAL A 43 19.91 -5.87 -25.36
C VAL A 43 20.65 -7.13 -24.93
N THR A 44 21.13 -7.90 -25.89
CA THR A 44 22.03 -9.02 -25.63
C THR A 44 23.46 -8.55 -25.75
N ILE A 45 24.27 -8.72 -24.70
CA ILE A 45 25.69 -8.38 -24.69
C ILE A 45 26.49 -9.52 -25.34
N ASN A 46 26.14 -10.76 -24.99
CA ASN A 46 26.69 -11.99 -25.53
C ASN A 46 25.75 -13.17 -25.30
N ASP A 47 26.13 -14.39 -25.66
CA ASP A 47 25.31 -15.59 -25.47
C ASP A 47 24.89 -15.87 -24.01
N TYR A 48 25.58 -15.28 -23.03
CA TYR A 48 25.38 -15.53 -21.60
C TYR A 48 24.64 -14.40 -20.90
N ILE A 49 24.75 -13.17 -21.38
CA ILE A 49 24.27 -11.99 -20.65
C ILE A 49 23.37 -11.14 -21.55
N GLY A 50 22.21 -10.82 -21.04
CA GLY A 50 21.30 -9.82 -21.57
C GLY A 50 20.94 -8.79 -20.49
N ILE A 51 20.60 -7.59 -20.91
CA ILE A 51 20.06 -6.54 -20.05
C ILE A 51 18.71 -6.15 -20.61
N ARG A 52 17.74 -5.94 -19.74
CA ARG A 52 16.43 -5.39 -20.09
C ARG A 52 16.00 -4.35 -19.09
N GLY A 53 15.29 -3.37 -19.60
CA GLY A 53 14.70 -2.32 -18.79
C GLY A 53 13.34 -1.92 -19.35
N GLY A 54 12.41 -1.63 -18.46
CA GLY A 54 11.04 -1.40 -18.86
C GLY A 54 10.18 -0.85 -17.77
N VAL A 55 8.87 -0.87 -18.01
CA VAL A 55 7.83 -0.42 -17.11
C VAL A 55 6.74 -1.48 -16.98
N ASP A 56 6.27 -1.66 -15.76
CA ASP A 56 5.14 -2.51 -15.42
C ASP A 56 3.98 -1.61 -14.99
N ILE A 57 2.86 -1.71 -15.67
CA ILE A 57 1.68 -0.89 -15.42
C ILE A 57 0.61 -1.78 -14.79
N MET A 58 0.40 -1.61 -13.48
CA MET A 58 -0.67 -2.30 -12.79
C MET A 58 -2.01 -1.65 -13.14
N PRO A 59 -2.99 -2.41 -13.63
CA PRO A 59 -4.35 -1.91 -13.80
C PRO A 59 -4.89 -1.38 -12.46
N LYS A 60 -5.67 -0.31 -12.51
CA LYS A 60 -6.33 0.23 -11.33
C LYS A 60 -7.42 -0.75 -10.89
N ILE A 61 -7.09 -1.62 -9.95
CA ILE A 61 -8.06 -2.54 -9.36
C ILE A 61 -8.68 -1.82 -8.17
N LYS A 62 -10.00 -1.74 -8.16
CA LYS A 62 -10.78 -1.23 -7.05
C LYS A 62 -11.24 -2.40 -6.21
N ILE A 63 -11.01 -2.30 -4.90
CA ILE A 63 -11.42 -3.29 -3.92
C ILE A 63 -12.29 -2.56 -2.92
N ASP A 64 -13.56 -2.92 -2.83
CA ASP A 64 -14.45 -2.38 -1.81
C ASP A 64 -14.31 -3.20 -0.53
N ALA A 65 -14.18 -2.51 0.59
CA ALA A 65 -14.14 -3.10 1.93
C ALA A 65 -15.15 -2.42 2.83
N ASP A 66 -15.92 -3.20 3.58
CA ASP A 66 -16.83 -2.70 4.59
C ASP A 66 -16.15 -2.76 5.96
N VAL A 67 -16.09 -1.62 6.65
CA VAL A 67 -15.55 -1.48 8.00
C VAL A 67 -16.64 -0.97 8.93
N ASP A 68 -16.87 -1.65 10.05
CA ASP A 68 -17.85 -1.21 11.03
C ASP A 68 -17.37 0.08 11.72
N LEU A 69 -18.23 1.11 11.74
CA LEU A 69 -18.05 2.29 12.57
C LEU A 69 -18.48 1.96 14.00
N LYS A 70 -17.50 1.91 14.92
CA LYS A 70 -17.73 1.62 16.35
C LYS A 70 -17.14 2.72 17.22
N THR A 71 -17.58 2.76 18.46
CA THR A 71 -16.92 3.51 19.52
C THR A 71 -15.76 2.70 20.11
N ASP A 72 -14.71 3.35 20.58
CA ASP A 72 -13.60 2.68 21.27
C ASP A 72 -14.08 2.12 22.62
N GLY A 73 -14.10 0.81 22.75
CA GLY A 73 -14.40 0.09 24.01
C GLY A 73 -15.86 -0.18 24.33
N ALA A 74 -16.85 0.47 23.73
CA ALA A 74 -18.26 0.35 24.15
C ALA A 74 -19.16 -0.48 23.24
N ASN A 75 -18.71 -1.02 22.13
CA ASN A 75 -19.51 -1.79 21.14
C ASN A 75 -20.82 -1.10 20.68
N LYS A 76 -20.98 0.21 20.93
CA LYS A 76 -22.16 0.96 20.51
C LYS A 76 -22.13 1.18 19.01
N LYS A 77 -23.30 1.10 18.39
CA LYS A 77 -23.45 1.39 16.97
C LYS A 77 -23.82 2.85 16.77
N VAL A 78 -23.51 3.39 15.59
CA VAL A 78 -23.90 4.77 15.20
C VAL A 78 -25.39 5.03 15.42
N GLY A 79 -26.26 4.05 15.13
CA GLY A 79 -27.71 4.15 15.34
C GLY A 79 -28.10 4.48 16.77
N GLU A 80 -27.38 3.94 17.77
CA GLU A 80 -27.63 4.20 19.19
C GLU A 80 -27.20 5.60 19.63
N LEU A 81 -26.26 6.21 18.92
CA LEU A 81 -25.72 7.52 19.24
C LEU A 81 -26.58 8.66 18.69
N LYS A 82 -27.36 8.40 17.64
CA LYS A 82 -28.19 9.43 16.96
C LYS A 82 -29.14 10.17 17.91
N GLN A 83 -29.67 9.50 18.90
CA GLN A 83 -30.57 10.10 19.91
C GLN A 83 -29.91 11.19 20.76
N TYR A 84 -28.57 11.20 20.85
CA TYR A 84 -27.83 12.16 21.67
C TYR A 84 -27.42 13.43 20.91
N VAL A 85 -27.52 13.45 19.57
CA VAL A 85 -27.05 14.58 18.74
C VAL A 85 -27.69 15.90 19.17
N ASN A 86 -29.02 15.94 19.37
CA ASN A 86 -29.70 17.16 19.79
C ASN A 86 -29.31 17.60 21.20
N GLN A 87 -29.09 16.66 22.11
CA GLN A 87 -28.66 16.93 23.47
C GLN A 87 -27.24 17.52 23.52
N ILE A 88 -26.33 16.94 22.70
CA ILE A 88 -24.95 17.45 22.58
C ILE A 88 -24.95 18.85 21.96
N ASN A 89 -25.74 19.05 20.89
CA ASN A 89 -25.81 20.34 20.20
C ASN A 89 -26.30 21.50 21.09
N ALA A 90 -27.06 21.20 22.14
CA ALA A 90 -27.46 22.23 23.11
C ALA A 90 -26.28 22.84 23.89
N TYR A 91 -25.12 22.16 23.95
CA TYR A 91 -23.91 22.64 24.61
C TYR A 91 -22.87 23.20 23.64
N LEU A 92 -23.03 22.99 22.34
CA LEU A 92 -22.06 23.40 21.33
C LEU A 92 -22.40 24.77 20.70
N PRO A 93 -21.40 25.61 20.40
CA PRO A 93 -21.59 26.83 19.63
C PRO A 93 -22.16 26.52 18.24
N ALA A 94 -22.94 27.45 17.66
CA ALA A 94 -23.60 27.25 16.35
C ALA A 94 -22.66 26.78 15.23
N GLY A 95 -21.40 27.20 15.21
CA GLY A 95 -20.41 26.78 14.21
C GLY A 95 -19.78 25.39 14.43
N LYS A 96 -20.01 24.78 15.62
CA LYS A 96 -19.45 23.47 15.98
C LYS A 96 -20.51 22.37 16.14
N GLN A 97 -21.78 22.69 15.87
CA GLN A 97 -22.88 21.75 16.03
C GLN A 97 -22.76 20.59 15.04
N ILE A 98 -23.18 19.42 15.49
CA ILE A 98 -23.30 18.23 14.67
C ILE A 98 -24.52 18.41 13.77
N SER A 99 -24.35 18.25 12.45
CA SER A 99 -25.48 18.23 11.52
C SER A 99 -26.33 16.99 11.78
N ALA A 100 -27.48 17.18 12.42
CA ALA A 100 -28.37 16.07 12.79
C ALA A 100 -28.82 15.29 11.55
N ASN A 101 -29.08 15.98 10.43
CA ASN A 101 -29.49 15.33 9.20
C ASN A 101 -28.35 14.43 8.64
N ASP A 102 -27.14 14.95 8.55
CA ASP A 102 -25.98 14.23 8.03
C ASP A 102 -25.62 13.04 8.93
N PHE A 103 -25.63 13.27 10.27
CA PHE A 103 -25.34 12.20 11.23
C PHE A 103 -26.40 11.09 11.20
N ASN A 104 -27.68 11.44 11.04
CA ASN A 104 -28.76 10.46 10.94
C ASN A 104 -28.69 9.59 9.68
N GLN A 105 -28.04 10.08 8.61
CA GLN A 105 -27.81 9.34 7.38
C GLN A 105 -26.50 8.54 7.41
N LEU A 106 -25.63 8.75 8.41
CA LEU A 106 -24.36 8.05 8.55
C LEU A 106 -24.61 6.53 8.66
N PRO A 107 -24.06 5.71 7.77
CA PRO A 107 -24.22 4.27 7.81
C PRO A 107 -23.41 3.66 8.98
N GLU A 108 -23.89 2.54 9.50
CA GLU A 108 -23.15 1.79 10.53
C GLU A 108 -21.87 1.13 9.98
N LYS A 109 -21.85 0.92 8.67
CA LYS A 109 -20.70 0.39 7.95
C LYS A 109 -20.11 1.44 7.01
N MET A 110 -18.83 1.61 7.10
CA MET A 110 -18.06 2.49 6.24
C MET A 110 -17.60 1.71 5.01
N LYS A 111 -17.92 2.23 3.81
CA LYS A 111 -17.37 1.68 2.56
C LYS A 111 -16.09 2.39 2.20
N LEU A 112 -14.99 1.66 2.24
CA LEU A 112 -13.70 2.11 1.74
C LEU A 112 -13.48 1.54 0.34
N GLU A 113 -12.97 2.37 -0.55
CA GLU A 113 -12.45 1.93 -1.84
C GLU A 113 -10.94 1.74 -1.72
N GLY A 114 -10.49 0.51 -1.86
CA GLY A 114 -9.08 0.18 -2.01
C GLY A 114 -8.60 0.46 -3.43
N LYS A 115 -7.46 1.14 -3.57
CA LYS A 115 -6.81 1.41 -4.84
C LYS A 115 -5.43 0.82 -4.86
N LEU A 116 -5.20 -0.09 -5.80
CA LEU A 116 -3.86 -0.61 -6.05
C LEU A 116 -3.12 0.35 -6.99
N ASN A 117 -1.94 0.82 -6.56
CA ASN A 117 -1.07 1.70 -7.33
C ASN A 117 0.35 1.15 -7.32
N ASN A 118 0.65 0.24 -8.24
CA ASN A 118 1.96 -0.40 -8.31
C ASN A 118 2.54 -0.34 -9.73
N THR A 119 2.58 0.87 -10.32
CA THR A 119 3.31 1.08 -11.57
C THR A 119 4.80 1.19 -11.24
N THR A 120 5.61 0.31 -11.82
CA THR A 120 7.05 0.23 -11.52
C THR A 120 7.88 0.32 -12.80
N GLY A 121 9.08 0.91 -12.69
CA GLY A 121 10.15 0.69 -13.67
C GLY A 121 11.05 -0.45 -13.21
N HIS A 122 11.72 -1.13 -14.14
CA HIS A 122 12.69 -2.16 -13.78
C HIS A 122 13.96 -2.11 -14.63
N ILE A 123 15.06 -2.60 -14.04
CA ILE A 123 16.31 -2.89 -14.73
C ILE A 123 16.75 -4.27 -14.28
N LEU A 124 16.86 -5.20 -15.24
CA LEU A 124 17.12 -6.61 -15.00
C LEU A 124 18.29 -7.10 -15.85
N ILE A 125 19.09 -7.98 -15.29
CA ILE A 125 20.19 -8.68 -15.95
C ILE A 125 19.81 -10.15 -16.05
N ASP A 126 19.74 -10.65 -17.27
CA ASP A 126 19.45 -12.04 -17.59
C ASP A 126 20.77 -12.79 -17.83
N ILE A 127 21.01 -13.85 -17.08
CA ILE A 127 22.19 -14.69 -17.16
C ILE A 127 21.77 -16.07 -17.71
N HIS A 128 22.34 -16.50 -18.80
CA HIS A 128 22.09 -17.79 -19.46
C HIS A 128 23.29 -18.75 -19.22
N PRO A 129 23.37 -19.47 -18.08
CA PRO A 129 24.55 -20.22 -17.70
C PRO A 129 24.90 -21.35 -18.70
N PHE A 130 23.92 -21.85 -19.42
CA PHE A 130 24.08 -22.96 -20.38
C PHE A 130 23.90 -22.53 -21.84
N LYS A 131 23.91 -21.23 -22.17
CA LYS A 131 23.59 -20.69 -23.52
C LYS A 131 22.23 -21.14 -24.08
N THR A 132 21.34 -21.66 -23.23
CA THR A 132 20.00 -22.13 -23.56
C THR A 132 18.94 -21.05 -23.33
N SER A 133 17.68 -21.44 -23.38
CA SER A 133 16.56 -20.58 -23.01
C SER A 133 16.39 -20.42 -21.49
N PHE A 134 16.97 -21.31 -20.70
CA PHE A 134 16.98 -21.15 -19.24
C PHE A 134 17.83 -19.95 -18.84
N ARG A 135 17.33 -19.15 -17.89
CA ARG A 135 18.05 -18.01 -17.36
C ARG A 135 17.84 -17.82 -15.87
N LEU A 136 18.83 -17.20 -15.25
CA LEU A 136 18.77 -16.57 -13.95
C LEU A 136 18.62 -15.06 -14.18
N THR A 137 17.72 -14.43 -13.46
CA THR A 137 17.48 -12.98 -13.59
C THR A 137 17.72 -12.30 -12.25
N VAL A 138 18.53 -11.27 -12.26
CA VAL A 138 18.78 -10.40 -11.09
C VAL A 138 18.58 -8.95 -11.49
N GLY A 139 18.19 -8.12 -10.55
CA GLY A 139 18.05 -6.69 -10.80
C GLY A 139 17.21 -5.99 -9.78
N ALA A 140 16.50 -4.96 -10.18
CA ALA A 140 15.65 -4.18 -9.29
C ALA A 140 14.44 -3.60 -10.00
N TYR A 141 13.37 -3.45 -9.25
CA TYR A 141 12.20 -2.66 -9.57
C TYR A 141 12.21 -1.36 -8.76
N PHE A 142 11.69 -0.31 -9.37
CA PHE A 142 11.58 1.04 -8.80
C PHE A 142 10.14 1.51 -8.95
N GLY A 143 9.50 1.92 -7.86
CA GLY A 143 8.11 2.35 -7.92
C GLY A 143 7.71 3.18 -6.71
N PRO A 144 6.42 3.55 -6.63
CA PRO A 144 5.90 4.25 -5.47
C PRO A 144 6.08 3.38 -4.23
N ASP A 145 6.30 4.02 -3.10
CA ASP A 145 6.34 3.34 -1.81
C ASP A 145 4.92 3.02 -1.30
N GLU A 146 3.92 3.83 -1.64
CA GLU A 146 2.51 3.57 -1.35
C GLU A 146 1.87 2.76 -2.47
N ILE A 147 1.60 1.47 -2.19
CA ILE A 147 1.13 0.51 -3.19
C ILE A 147 -0.37 0.21 -3.10
N ILE A 148 -0.94 0.30 -1.91
CA ILE A 148 -2.36 0.11 -1.66
C ILE A 148 -2.82 1.28 -0.80
N GLY A 149 -3.82 2.03 -1.30
CA GLY A 149 -4.53 3.06 -0.54
C GLY A 149 -5.99 2.66 -0.37
N ALA A 150 -6.52 2.85 0.83
CA ALA A 150 -7.94 2.77 1.11
C ALA A 150 -8.44 4.17 1.44
N TYR A 151 -9.48 4.64 0.75
CA TYR A 151 -10.00 5.99 0.91
C TYR A 151 -11.51 6.04 0.65
N ASN A 152 -12.16 7.08 1.17
CA ASN A 152 -13.56 7.36 0.84
C ASN A 152 -13.67 8.12 -0.49
N LYS A 153 -14.70 7.79 -1.28
CA LYS A 153 -14.89 8.37 -2.62
C LYS A 153 -15.37 9.82 -2.61
N GLU A 154 -16.11 10.22 -1.60
CA GLU A 154 -16.82 11.50 -1.53
C GLU A 154 -16.16 12.41 -0.49
N ASP A 155 -15.76 13.62 -0.92
CA ASP A 155 -15.27 14.64 0.01
C ASP A 155 -16.35 14.97 1.05
N GLY A 156 -15.95 15.07 2.30
CA GLY A 156 -16.85 15.37 3.40
C GLY A 156 -17.63 14.17 3.95
N PHE A 157 -17.40 12.95 3.44
CA PHE A 157 -18.09 11.74 3.92
C PHE A 157 -17.96 11.57 5.46
N PHE A 158 -16.81 11.87 6.01
CA PHE A 158 -16.56 11.78 7.46
C PHE A 158 -16.87 13.05 8.24
N LYS A 159 -17.44 14.08 7.62
CA LYS A 159 -17.80 15.32 8.32
C LYS A 159 -18.67 15.08 9.56
N PRO A 160 -19.74 14.27 9.55
CA PRO A 160 -20.52 14.00 10.75
C PRO A 160 -19.73 13.24 11.82
N VAL A 161 -18.82 12.34 11.42
CA VAL A 161 -17.90 11.65 12.36
C VAL A 161 -16.97 12.65 13.03
N ASN A 162 -16.36 13.55 12.26
CA ASN A 162 -15.47 14.57 12.79
C ASN A 162 -16.19 15.56 13.70
N GLN A 163 -17.42 15.98 13.36
CA GLN A 163 -18.23 16.82 14.22
C GLN A 163 -18.55 16.13 15.55
N TRP A 164 -18.93 14.85 15.51
CA TRP A 164 -19.16 14.04 16.70
C TRP A 164 -17.90 13.92 17.55
N ASN A 165 -16.77 13.54 16.95
CA ASN A 165 -15.51 13.35 17.66
C ASN A 165 -15.02 14.65 18.29
N ASN A 166 -15.13 15.77 17.58
CA ASN A 166 -14.80 17.09 18.15
C ASN A 166 -15.69 17.45 19.34
N ALA A 167 -16.98 17.12 19.31
CA ALA A 167 -17.88 17.34 20.43
C ALA A 167 -17.47 16.50 21.64
N ILE A 168 -17.13 15.22 21.46
CA ILE A 168 -16.64 14.37 22.54
C ILE A 168 -15.34 14.92 23.13
N ILE A 169 -14.39 15.34 22.30
CA ILE A 169 -13.13 15.97 22.73
C ILE A 169 -13.41 17.25 23.53
N GLU A 170 -14.31 18.13 23.03
CA GLU A 170 -14.65 19.37 23.68
C GLU A 170 -15.27 19.15 25.07
N SER A 171 -16.07 18.11 25.24
CA SER A 171 -16.66 17.75 26.55
C SER A 171 -15.61 17.35 27.60
N GLN A 172 -14.40 17.01 27.20
CA GLN A 172 -13.30 16.56 28.06
C GLN A 172 -12.25 17.64 28.30
N GLN A 173 -12.35 18.81 27.64
CA GLN A 173 -11.37 19.88 27.79
C GLN A 173 -11.48 20.55 29.19
N PRO A 174 -10.37 21.07 29.70
CA PRO A 174 -10.41 21.92 30.91
C PRO A 174 -11.35 23.11 30.72
N GLY A 175 -12.32 23.29 31.62
CA GLY A 175 -13.31 24.36 31.53
C GLY A 175 -14.58 24.01 30.73
N ALA A 176 -14.71 22.79 30.25
CA ALA A 176 -15.94 22.31 29.62
C ALA A 176 -17.14 22.44 30.60
N ASN A 177 -18.35 22.64 30.02
CA ASN A 177 -19.58 22.69 30.81
C ASN A 177 -19.78 21.36 31.58
N PRO A 178 -19.90 21.39 32.94
CA PRO A 178 -20.02 20.17 33.72
C PRO A 178 -21.23 19.31 33.35
N ALA A 179 -22.34 19.89 32.90
CA ALA A 179 -23.53 19.16 32.45
C ALA A 179 -23.24 18.42 31.13
N PHE A 180 -22.47 19.02 30.22
CA PHE A 180 -22.02 18.39 28.99
C PHE A 180 -21.08 17.22 29.30
N THR A 181 -20.07 17.44 30.14
CA THR A 181 -19.16 16.37 30.56
C THR A 181 -19.92 15.19 31.20
N ASN A 182 -20.92 15.46 32.06
CA ASN A 182 -21.74 14.44 32.67
C ASN A 182 -22.63 13.71 31.66
N LEU A 183 -23.23 14.43 30.71
CA LEU A 183 -23.98 13.81 29.62
C LEU A 183 -23.15 12.77 28.88
N VAL A 184 -21.93 13.12 28.48
CA VAL A 184 -21.00 12.23 27.74
C VAL A 184 -20.61 11.04 28.64
N LYS A 185 -20.17 11.26 29.88
CA LYS A 185 -19.71 10.21 30.78
C LYS A 185 -20.83 9.25 31.18
N ASN A 186 -21.98 9.74 31.61
CA ASN A 186 -23.08 8.90 32.12
C ASN A 186 -23.69 8.00 31.05
N ASN A 187 -23.57 8.40 29.78
CA ASN A 187 -24.08 7.62 28.66
C ASN A 187 -22.97 6.87 27.92
N ASN A 188 -21.73 6.87 28.41
CA ASN A 188 -20.57 6.25 27.77
C ASN A 188 -20.50 6.64 26.28
N LEU A 189 -20.56 7.94 25.99
CA LEU A 189 -20.42 8.46 24.62
C LEU A 189 -18.94 8.60 24.32
N GLU A 190 -18.50 7.93 23.27
CA GLU A 190 -17.10 7.85 22.86
C GLU A 190 -16.94 8.30 21.41
N MET A 191 -15.71 8.51 21.00
CA MET A 191 -15.38 8.86 19.61
C MET A 191 -15.75 7.72 18.67
N LEU A 192 -16.07 8.07 17.43
CA LEU A 192 -16.31 7.14 16.34
C LEU A 192 -15.01 6.91 15.56
N GLY A 193 -14.71 5.64 15.29
CA GLY A 193 -13.54 5.22 14.54
C GLY A 193 -13.48 3.71 14.40
N ALA A 194 -12.33 3.20 14.01
CA ALA A 194 -12.03 1.78 13.94
C ALA A 194 -10.83 1.46 14.82
N LYS A 195 -10.92 0.38 15.60
CA LYS A 195 -9.79 -0.10 16.40
C LYS A 195 -8.97 -1.10 15.61
N LEU A 196 -7.67 -0.86 15.53
CA LEU A 196 -6.71 -1.77 14.90
C LEU A 196 -5.51 -1.96 15.85
N GLY A 197 -5.48 -3.07 16.57
CA GLY A 197 -4.51 -3.28 17.64
C GLY A 197 -4.66 -2.23 18.75
N ASP A 198 -3.57 -1.58 19.10
CA ASP A 198 -3.53 -0.53 20.11
C ASP A 198 -3.93 0.86 19.55
N TYR A 199 -4.19 0.98 18.24
CA TYR A 199 -4.49 2.23 17.57
C TYR A 199 -5.99 2.45 17.43
N PHE A 200 -6.41 3.69 17.66
CA PHE A 200 -7.73 4.15 17.30
C PHE A 200 -7.67 4.97 16.00
N ILE A 201 -8.12 4.35 14.92
CA ILE A 201 -8.13 4.93 13.59
C ILE A 201 -9.40 5.73 13.41
N THR A 202 -9.24 7.01 13.16
CA THR A 202 -10.36 7.93 12.92
C THR A 202 -9.92 9.01 11.94
N PRO A 203 -10.84 9.58 11.14
CA PRO A 203 -10.51 10.69 10.27
C PRO A 203 -9.91 11.85 11.09
N ASP A 204 -8.93 12.55 10.51
CA ASP A 204 -8.40 13.76 11.13
C ASP A 204 -9.47 14.84 11.10
N ALA A 205 -9.92 15.27 12.29
CA ALA A 205 -10.92 16.32 12.41
C ALA A 205 -10.42 17.69 11.91
N ASN A 206 -9.10 17.85 11.73
CA ASN A 206 -8.50 19.07 11.19
C ASN A 206 -8.37 19.02 9.66
N ASP A 207 -8.62 17.87 9.01
CA ASP A 207 -8.61 17.79 7.55
C ASP A 207 -9.81 18.58 6.99
N PRO A 208 -9.57 19.64 6.17
CA PRO A 208 -10.63 20.46 5.61
C PRO A 208 -11.57 19.69 4.68
N LYS A 209 -11.13 18.56 4.11
CA LYS A 209 -11.94 17.69 3.27
C LYS A 209 -12.75 16.67 4.06
N ASN A 210 -12.45 16.48 5.33
CA ASN A 210 -13.06 15.46 6.18
C ASN A 210 -12.99 14.06 5.53
N ASN A 211 -11.82 13.69 5.03
CA ASN A 211 -11.55 12.40 4.41
C ASN A 211 -10.76 11.50 5.35
N ALA A 212 -10.83 10.20 5.11
CA ALA A 212 -9.95 9.22 5.73
C ALA A 212 -9.19 8.47 4.64
N GLU A 213 -7.90 8.30 4.85
CA GLU A 213 -7.01 7.57 3.97
C GLU A 213 -6.09 6.67 4.80
N ALA A 214 -5.99 5.41 4.40
CA ALA A 214 -5.04 4.47 4.98
C ALA A 214 -4.23 3.83 3.85
N ASN A 215 -2.91 3.77 4.01
CA ASN A 215 -2.01 3.32 2.97
C ASN A 215 -1.15 2.15 3.45
N ILE A 216 -0.84 1.22 2.54
CA ILE A 216 0.21 0.21 2.74
C ILE A 216 1.45 0.68 1.99
N LYS A 217 2.52 0.89 2.76
CA LYS A 217 3.85 1.29 2.29
C LYS A 217 4.80 0.12 2.22
N VAL A 218 5.63 0.11 1.17
CA VAL A 218 6.76 -0.82 0.98
C VAL A 218 7.98 -0.02 0.50
N ASN A 219 9.14 -0.67 0.35
CA ASN A 219 10.30 0.02 -0.23
C ASN A 219 10.06 0.37 -1.70
N GLY A 220 10.36 1.60 -2.09
CA GLY A 220 10.31 2.02 -3.50
C GLY A 220 11.39 1.36 -4.36
N PHE A 221 12.57 1.05 -3.78
CA PHE A 221 13.61 0.22 -4.39
C PHE A 221 13.42 -1.24 -3.97
N ARG A 222 13.22 -2.14 -4.95
CA ARG A 222 12.84 -3.54 -4.72
C ARG A 222 13.80 -4.45 -5.47
N PRO A 223 14.84 -4.98 -4.83
CA PRO A 223 15.69 -6.00 -5.43
C PRO A 223 14.86 -7.17 -5.95
N TYR A 224 15.31 -7.76 -7.05
CA TYR A 224 14.64 -8.87 -7.71
C TYR A 224 15.60 -10.03 -7.94
N LEU A 225 15.08 -11.23 -7.72
CA LEU A 225 15.75 -12.48 -8.09
C LEU A 225 14.72 -13.42 -8.71
N GLY A 226 15.07 -14.01 -9.84
CA GLY A 226 14.15 -14.90 -10.55
C GLY A 226 14.84 -15.93 -11.44
N LEU A 227 14.02 -16.84 -11.88
CA LEU A 227 14.31 -17.86 -12.90
C LEU A 227 13.43 -17.56 -14.10
N GLY A 228 13.87 -17.92 -15.29
CA GLY A 228 13.03 -17.76 -16.46
C GLY A 228 13.40 -18.69 -17.61
N PHE A 229 12.50 -18.74 -18.57
CA PHE A 229 12.68 -19.41 -19.84
C PHE A 229 12.42 -18.45 -21.00
N GLY A 230 13.15 -18.63 -22.10
CA GLY A 230 13.13 -17.72 -23.24
C GLY A 230 14.23 -16.66 -23.14
N ARG A 231 14.62 -16.08 -24.26
CA ARG A 231 15.64 -15.02 -24.33
C ARG A 231 14.96 -13.67 -24.48
N ALA A 232 15.49 -12.64 -23.80
CA ALA A 232 15.00 -11.25 -23.91
C ALA A 232 15.14 -10.71 -25.35
N VAL A 233 16.20 -11.13 -26.06
CA VAL A 233 16.30 -11.00 -27.51
C VAL A 233 16.27 -12.39 -28.12
N PRO A 234 15.20 -12.77 -28.81
CA PRO A 234 15.08 -14.11 -29.36
C PRO A 234 16.06 -14.33 -30.53
N LYS A 235 16.53 -15.58 -30.71
CA LYS A 235 17.37 -15.97 -31.87
C LYS A 235 16.60 -15.85 -33.18
N LYS A 236 15.28 -16.04 -33.16
CA LYS A 236 14.35 -15.80 -34.27
C LYS A 236 13.69 -14.44 -34.13
N ARG A 237 12.89 -14.02 -35.11
CA ARG A 237 12.22 -12.69 -35.06
C ARG A 237 11.30 -12.51 -33.84
N ILE A 238 10.63 -13.58 -33.44
CA ILE A 238 9.68 -13.57 -32.32
C ILE A 238 9.99 -14.73 -31.38
N GLY A 239 9.82 -14.50 -30.10
CA GLY A 239 9.96 -15.50 -29.04
C GLY A 239 8.99 -15.23 -27.90
N CYS A 240 8.92 -16.19 -26.98
CA CYS A 240 8.19 -16.06 -25.72
C CYS A 240 9.15 -16.12 -24.55
N GLN A 241 8.81 -15.40 -23.49
CA GLN A 241 9.50 -15.45 -22.21
C GLN A 241 8.52 -15.79 -21.11
N PHE A 242 9.02 -16.48 -20.11
CA PHE A 242 8.35 -16.77 -18.87
C PHE A 242 9.31 -16.45 -17.71
N ASP A 243 8.85 -15.66 -16.72
CA ASP A 243 9.58 -15.32 -15.51
C ASP A 243 8.85 -15.82 -14.28
N LEU A 244 9.60 -16.39 -13.35
CA LEU A 244 9.18 -16.73 -11.99
C LEU A 244 10.23 -16.20 -11.04
N GLY A 245 9.84 -15.31 -10.15
CA GLY A 245 10.79 -14.71 -9.21
C GLY A 245 10.12 -14.02 -8.03
N VAL A 246 10.93 -13.27 -7.30
CA VAL A 246 10.48 -12.51 -6.13
C VAL A 246 11.08 -11.11 -6.13
N GLN A 247 10.25 -10.12 -5.83
CA GLN A 247 10.69 -8.78 -5.46
C GLN A 247 10.79 -8.72 -3.93
N PHE A 248 11.86 -8.14 -3.42
CA PHE A 248 12.05 -7.90 -1.99
C PHE A 248 11.51 -6.50 -1.65
N TRP A 249 10.32 -6.47 -1.08
CA TRP A 249 9.58 -5.24 -0.75
C TRP A 249 10.06 -4.54 0.51
N GLY A 250 10.88 -5.23 1.30
CA GLY A 250 11.18 -4.81 2.66
C GLY A 250 10.04 -5.19 3.61
N LYS A 251 9.92 -4.46 4.69
CA LYS A 251 8.86 -4.68 5.69
C LYS A 251 7.69 -3.74 5.37
N PRO A 252 6.52 -4.25 4.95
CA PRO A 252 5.36 -3.41 4.71
C PRO A 252 4.86 -2.74 6.00
N GLU A 253 4.42 -1.50 5.87
CA GLU A 253 3.86 -0.70 6.94
C GLU A 253 2.46 -0.21 6.56
N VAL A 254 1.54 -0.24 7.52
CA VAL A 254 0.22 0.37 7.36
C VAL A 254 0.29 1.78 7.93
N ILE A 255 -0.08 2.78 7.14
CA ILE A 255 -0.12 4.19 7.55
C ILE A 255 -1.57 4.64 7.56
N ALA A 256 -2.01 5.19 8.67
CA ALA A 256 -3.38 5.67 8.80
C ALA A 256 -3.46 6.87 9.78
N PRO A 257 -4.51 7.69 9.70
CA PRO A 257 -4.78 8.70 10.69
C PRO A 257 -5.24 8.02 11.99
N THR A 258 -4.62 8.41 13.10
CA THR A 258 -4.89 7.91 14.44
C THR A 258 -5.20 9.07 15.39
N TYR A 259 -5.87 8.77 16.49
CA TYR A 259 -6.06 9.68 17.60
C TYR A 259 -5.51 9.05 18.86
N ASP A 260 -4.59 9.74 19.50
CA ASP A 260 -4.00 9.31 20.76
C ASP A 260 -3.73 10.50 21.67
N ASN A 261 -4.16 10.39 22.93
CA ASN A 261 -3.90 11.38 24.00
C ASN A 261 -4.17 12.84 23.59
N GLY A 262 -5.30 13.08 22.91
CA GLY A 262 -5.71 14.43 22.52
C GLY A 262 -5.15 14.92 21.19
N THR A 263 -4.42 14.07 20.44
CA THR A 263 -3.74 14.48 19.21
C THR A 263 -4.08 13.57 18.04
N PHE A 264 -4.42 14.19 16.90
CA PHE A 264 -4.51 13.50 15.62
C PHE A 264 -3.11 13.37 14.98
N LYS A 265 -2.80 12.20 14.44
CA LYS A 265 -1.53 11.91 13.77
C LYS A 265 -1.77 11.03 12.55
N VAL A 266 -0.93 11.16 11.54
CA VAL A 266 -0.81 10.16 10.47
C VAL A 266 0.48 9.41 10.72
N GLU A 267 0.38 8.14 11.09
CA GLU A 267 1.54 7.38 11.53
C GLU A 267 1.55 5.94 11.04
N SER A 268 2.73 5.33 11.09
CA SER A 268 2.92 3.90 10.79
C SER A 268 2.42 3.06 11.96
N LEU A 269 1.44 2.22 11.70
CA LEU A 269 0.84 1.32 12.67
C LEU A 269 1.76 0.11 12.90
N LYS A 270 2.17 -0.08 14.14
CA LYS A 270 3.00 -1.24 14.54
C LYS A 270 2.13 -2.28 15.24
N ALA A 271 2.35 -3.53 14.92
CA ALA A 271 1.69 -4.61 15.65
C ALA A 271 2.08 -4.58 17.15
N GLY A 272 1.09 -4.54 18.01
CA GLY A 272 1.25 -4.64 19.45
C GLY A 272 1.38 -6.09 19.95
N ASN A 273 1.03 -6.30 21.21
CA ASN A 273 1.15 -7.62 21.83
C ASN A 273 -0.16 -8.41 21.97
N SER A 274 -1.32 -7.79 21.69
CA SER A 274 -2.62 -8.44 21.88
C SER A 274 -3.76 -7.77 21.11
N GLY A 275 -4.60 -8.59 20.44
CA GLY A 275 -5.84 -8.20 19.78
C GLY A 275 -5.96 -8.62 18.32
N ASP A 276 -7.20 -8.75 17.82
CA ASP A 276 -7.48 -9.21 16.44
C ASP A 276 -6.84 -8.30 15.38
N GLY A 277 -6.75 -6.99 15.65
CA GLY A 277 -6.09 -6.04 14.75
C GLY A 277 -4.57 -6.19 14.68
N ASP A 278 -3.95 -6.66 15.76
CA ASP A 278 -2.50 -6.92 15.80
C ASP A 278 -2.12 -8.08 14.88
N ASP A 279 -2.96 -9.09 14.75
CA ASP A 279 -2.70 -10.21 13.86
C ASP A 279 -2.75 -9.81 12.39
N ALA A 280 -3.63 -8.87 12.02
CA ALA A 280 -3.66 -8.28 10.69
C ALA A 280 -2.37 -7.48 10.40
N LEU A 281 -1.95 -6.60 11.31
CA LEU A 281 -0.71 -5.83 11.18
C LEU A 281 0.52 -6.74 11.15
N LYS A 282 0.58 -7.79 12.00
CA LYS A 282 1.63 -8.80 11.98
C LYS A 282 1.67 -9.55 10.65
N THR A 283 0.51 -9.91 10.12
CA THR A 283 0.41 -10.62 8.83
C THR A 283 0.91 -9.75 7.69
N ILE A 284 0.44 -8.49 7.60
CA ILE A 284 0.90 -7.54 6.58
C ILE A 284 2.41 -7.34 6.68
N SER A 285 2.95 -7.10 7.88
CA SER A 285 4.38 -6.84 8.09
C SER A 285 5.31 -8.01 7.76
N LYS A 286 4.77 -9.24 7.66
CA LYS A 286 5.54 -10.44 7.27
C LYS A 286 5.66 -10.61 5.75
N ILE A 287 4.82 -9.95 4.96
CA ILE A 287 4.81 -10.05 3.49
C ILE A 287 5.98 -9.22 2.92
N SER A 288 7.20 -9.60 3.25
CA SER A 288 8.42 -8.87 2.82
C SER A 288 8.84 -9.14 1.38
N VAL A 289 8.19 -10.10 0.72
CA VAL A 289 8.45 -10.49 -0.66
C VAL A 289 7.17 -10.54 -1.48
N TYR A 290 7.28 -10.16 -2.75
CA TYR A 290 6.18 -10.23 -3.71
C TYR A 290 6.51 -11.23 -4.82
N PRO A 291 5.67 -12.25 -5.05
CA PRO A 291 5.89 -13.22 -6.11
C PRO A 291 5.65 -12.58 -7.48
N VAL A 292 6.61 -12.73 -8.37
CA VAL A 292 6.53 -12.27 -9.76
C VAL A 292 6.36 -13.47 -10.67
N LEU A 293 5.24 -13.50 -11.37
CA LEU A 293 4.97 -14.42 -12.45
C LEU A 293 4.63 -13.60 -13.68
N ASN A 294 5.43 -13.71 -14.75
CA ASN A 294 5.23 -12.90 -15.94
C ASN A 294 5.41 -13.72 -17.20
N PHE A 295 4.55 -13.48 -18.18
CA PHE A 295 4.63 -14.04 -19.52
C PHE A 295 4.73 -12.92 -20.54
N ARG A 296 5.72 -13.00 -21.45
CA ARG A 296 5.99 -11.99 -22.47
C ARG A 296 6.09 -12.56 -23.87
N LEU A 297 5.65 -11.77 -24.82
CA LEU A 297 6.02 -11.90 -26.23
C LEU A 297 7.14 -10.91 -26.51
N VAL A 298 8.19 -11.39 -27.16
CA VAL A 298 9.40 -10.59 -27.44
C VAL A 298 9.71 -10.64 -28.92
N GLY A 299 10.04 -9.49 -29.46
CA GLY A 299 10.44 -9.30 -30.85
C GLY A 299 11.89 -8.84 -30.96
N ARG A 300 12.68 -9.45 -31.82
CA ARG A 300 14.02 -8.96 -32.18
C ARG A 300 13.89 -7.89 -33.25
N ILE A 301 14.53 -6.74 -33.03
CA ILE A 301 14.53 -5.62 -33.97
C ILE A 301 15.70 -5.76 -34.95
N PHE A 302 16.92 -5.96 -34.43
CA PHE A 302 18.16 -6.22 -35.21
C PHE A 302 19.23 -6.91 -34.37
#